data_c0c3162d63255ef8786d76206c7229fc
#
_entry.id   c0c3162d63255ef8786d76206c7229fc
#
_cell.length_a   1.000
_cell.length_b   1.000
_cell.length_c   1.000
_cell.angle_alpha   90.00
_cell.angle_beta   90.00
_cell.angle_gamma   90.00
#
_symmetry.space_group_name_H-M   'P 1'
#
loop_
_entity.id
_entity.type
_entity.pdbx_description
1 polymer ?
#
loop_
_entity_poly.entity_id
_entity_poly.type
_entity_poly.pdbx_seq_one_letter_code
_entity_poly.pdbx_strand_id
1 'polypeptide(L)'
;MPVYKVEPYLPSAVESVLAQTFQDFELILVDDESPDNCPALCDAYARQYEKVQVLHKPKNEGLGAARNTGAAVARGRYLYYMDSDDWIDQDLFERVSASIQTYPAKVIMIGLLEEYYENGVLKKTIPVTVPGWTAKTAKEVHKKVAALERAGLYGYAWNKFYSREHIQAQQLSFSSVTLIEDIEFNVRFFESIDSCTYLDCTPYHYAKRMKGSLTDKFVADYFSLHETRIRMVKEQLQRWGEYKGKSREILGELYLRYFYSAICRNRQKESGMSRKEQKTWVQARFQDAFFRDILGGIHPSERILRWMLYPVRKRWAGGCLALGAVMYAAKQKSPVLFAKVKQTGRQ
;
A
#
# COMPACT_ATOMS: atom_id res chain seq x y z
N MET A 1 -13.93 4.05 8.05
CA MET A 1 -13.89 2.67 7.49
C MET A 1 -14.81 2.63 6.27
N PRO A 2 -14.31 2.50 5.05
CA PRO A 2 -15.12 2.31 3.84
C PRO A 2 -15.69 0.89 3.81
N VAL A 3 -16.93 0.73 3.34
CA VAL A 3 -17.63 -0.56 3.32
C VAL A 3 -18.23 -0.79 1.93
N TYR A 4 -17.81 -1.88 1.26
CA TYR A 4 -18.37 -2.31 -0.02
C TYR A 4 -18.10 -3.79 -0.30
N LYS A 5 -19.16 -4.62 -0.32
CA LYS A 5 -19.08 -6.08 -0.59
C LYS A 5 -18.13 -6.84 0.35
N VAL A 6 -18.23 -6.56 1.63
CA VAL A 6 -17.38 -7.14 2.69
C VAL A 6 -18.18 -7.82 3.80
N GLU A 7 -19.43 -8.18 3.55
CA GLU A 7 -20.33 -8.78 4.54
C GLU A 7 -19.66 -9.87 5.40
N PRO A 8 -18.88 -10.84 4.86
CA PRO A 8 -18.26 -11.87 5.69
C PRO A 8 -17.15 -11.37 6.62
N TYR A 9 -16.62 -10.16 6.40
CA TYR A 9 -15.44 -9.63 7.09
C TYR A 9 -15.76 -8.43 7.98
N LEU A 10 -16.80 -7.67 7.63
CA LEU A 10 -17.18 -6.44 8.31
C LEU A 10 -17.34 -6.61 9.83
N PRO A 11 -17.98 -7.68 10.36
CA PRO A 11 -18.09 -7.85 11.81
C PRO A 11 -16.73 -7.91 12.50
N SER A 12 -15.78 -8.71 11.99
CA SER A 12 -14.46 -8.84 12.57
C SER A 12 -13.68 -7.51 12.55
N ALA A 13 -13.81 -6.74 11.47
CA ALA A 13 -13.18 -5.42 11.36
C ALA A 13 -13.76 -4.42 12.38
N VAL A 14 -15.08 -4.31 12.46
CA VAL A 14 -15.77 -3.39 13.38
C VAL A 14 -15.50 -3.77 14.83
N GLU A 15 -15.61 -5.04 15.17
CA GLU A 15 -15.38 -5.54 16.54
C GLU A 15 -13.94 -5.31 17.00
N SER A 16 -12.94 -5.44 16.11
CA SER A 16 -11.55 -5.15 16.45
C SER A 16 -11.31 -3.67 16.80
N VAL A 17 -12.10 -2.76 16.20
CA VAL A 17 -12.07 -1.33 16.56
C VAL A 17 -12.83 -1.08 17.86
N LEU A 18 -13.99 -1.69 18.06
CA LEU A 18 -14.79 -1.51 19.27
C LEU A 18 -14.10 -2.10 20.51
N ALA A 19 -13.27 -3.12 20.35
CA ALA A 19 -12.49 -3.77 21.41
C ALA A 19 -11.21 -2.99 21.81
N GLN A 20 -10.92 -1.83 21.22
CA GLN A 20 -9.73 -1.06 21.58
C GLN A 20 -9.72 -0.66 23.05
N THR A 21 -8.54 -0.76 23.72
CA THR A 21 -8.35 -0.36 25.12
C THR A 21 -8.49 1.15 25.33
N PHE A 22 -8.04 1.95 24.37
CA PHE A 22 -8.27 3.39 24.34
C PHE A 22 -9.68 3.69 23.82
N GLN A 23 -10.49 4.42 24.61
CA GLN A 23 -11.92 4.58 24.36
C GLN A 23 -12.33 5.93 23.75
N ASP A 24 -11.44 6.93 23.68
CA ASP A 24 -11.74 8.25 23.12
C ASP A 24 -11.56 8.23 21.59
N PHE A 25 -12.48 7.56 20.89
CA PHE A 25 -12.55 7.51 19.43
C PHE A 25 -14.00 7.48 18.94
N GLU A 26 -14.19 7.82 17.69
CA GLU A 26 -15.40 7.60 16.92
C GLU A 26 -15.10 6.66 15.73
N LEU A 27 -16.04 5.80 15.39
CA LEU A 27 -15.97 4.92 14.22
C LEU A 27 -17.01 5.37 13.19
N ILE A 28 -16.56 5.79 12.02
CA ILE A 28 -17.41 6.20 10.91
C ILE A 28 -17.38 5.11 9.84
N LEU A 29 -18.49 4.40 9.69
CA LEU A 29 -18.72 3.42 8.63
C LEU A 29 -19.31 4.13 7.43
N VAL A 30 -18.65 4.03 6.28
CA VAL A 30 -19.13 4.66 5.03
C VAL A 30 -19.49 3.54 4.06
N ASP A 31 -20.77 3.25 3.96
CA ASP A 31 -21.31 2.30 3.00
C ASP A 31 -21.39 2.94 1.61
N ASP A 32 -20.59 2.41 0.68
CA ASP A 32 -20.46 2.92 -0.69
C ASP A 32 -21.45 2.19 -1.64
N GLU A 33 -22.74 2.16 -1.27
CA GLU A 33 -23.81 1.45 -1.98
C GLU A 33 -23.54 -0.06 -2.10
N SER A 34 -23.28 -0.71 -0.97
CA SER A 34 -23.02 -2.14 -0.91
C SER A 34 -24.26 -2.96 -1.30
N PRO A 35 -24.17 -3.89 -2.27
CA PRO A 35 -25.32 -4.68 -2.73
C PRO A 35 -25.59 -5.94 -1.88
N ASP A 36 -24.72 -6.22 -0.89
CA ASP A 36 -24.85 -7.32 0.08
C ASP A 36 -25.50 -6.82 1.38
N ASN A 37 -25.40 -7.58 2.47
CA ASN A 37 -26.02 -7.21 3.75
C ASN A 37 -25.21 -6.17 4.56
N CYS A 38 -24.14 -5.60 4.03
CA CYS A 38 -23.33 -4.59 4.70
C CYS A 38 -24.15 -3.39 5.23
N PRO A 39 -25.11 -2.79 4.48
CA PRO A 39 -25.88 -1.65 4.98
C PRO A 39 -26.62 -1.97 6.28
N ALA A 40 -27.30 -3.13 6.33
CA ALA A 40 -28.04 -3.55 7.52
C ALA A 40 -27.12 -3.84 8.72
N LEU A 41 -25.92 -4.42 8.47
CA LEU A 41 -24.91 -4.63 9.50
C LEU A 41 -24.39 -3.28 10.05
N CYS A 42 -24.09 -2.31 9.20
CA CYS A 42 -23.65 -0.98 9.60
C CYS A 42 -24.70 -0.31 10.51
N ASP A 43 -25.98 -0.34 10.10
CA ASP A 43 -27.09 0.20 10.90
C ASP A 43 -27.25 -0.50 12.25
N ALA A 44 -27.04 -1.83 12.30
CA ALA A 44 -27.10 -2.58 13.54
C ALA A 44 -26.00 -2.10 14.53
N TYR A 45 -24.76 -1.91 14.05
CA TYR A 45 -23.68 -1.37 14.88
C TYR A 45 -23.97 0.06 15.35
N ALA A 46 -24.49 0.94 14.50
CA ALA A 46 -24.81 2.31 14.89
C ALA A 46 -25.94 2.38 15.94
N ARG A 47 -26.93 1.48 15.87
CA ARG A 47 -27.98 1.39 16.91
C ARG A 47 -27.45 0.88 18.25
N GLN A 48 -26.42 0.04 18.23
CA GLN A 48 -25.88 -0.60 19.43
C GLN A 48 -24.79 0.24 20.11
N TYR A 49 -24.03 1.02 19.37
CA TYR A 49 -22.84 1.73 19.89
C TYR A 49 -22.89 3.22 19.54
N GLU A 50 -23.00 4.10 20.53
CA GLU A 50 -23.05 5.56 20.36
C GLU A 50 -21.84 6.15 19.62
N LYS A 51 -20.69 5.51 19.72
CA LYS A 51 -19.46 5.91 19.03
C LYS A 51 -19.39 5.49 17.56
N VAL A 52 -20.39 4.76 17.06
CA VAL A 52 -20.47 4.33 15.66
C VAL A 52 -21.44 5.23 14.91
N GLN A 53 -20.96 5.86 13.84
CA GLN A 53 -21.76 6.62 12.88
C GLN A 53 -21.76 5.89 11.54
N VAL A 54 -22.89 5.87 10.85
CA VAL A 54 -23.02 5.32 9.50
C VAL A 54 -23.40 6.41 8.50
N LEU A 55 -22.77 6.35 7.33
CA LEU A 55 -23.09 7.16 6.17
C LEU A 55 -23.34 6.25 4.98
N HIS A 56 -24.56 6.22 4.47
CA HIS A 56 -24.90 5.52 3.25
C HIS A 56 -24.77 6.45 2.05
N LYS A 57 -23.94 6.09 1.10
CA LYS A 57 -23.82 6.87 -0.14
C LYS A 57 -24.92 6.46 -1.13
N PRO A 58 -25.46 7.39 -1.91
CA PRO A 58 -26.54 7.11 -2.86
C PRO A 58 -26.08 6.32 -4.10
N LYS A 59 -24.77 6.21 -4.31
CA LYS A 59 -24.14 5.45 -5.41
C LYS A 59 -22.72 5.06 -5.03
N ASN A 60 -22.22 3.96 -5.61
CA ASN A 60 -20.84 3.56 -5.49
C ASN A 60 -19.92 4.56 -6.22
N GLU A 61 -19.02 5.19 -5.47
CA GLU A 61 -18.04 6.16 -6.01
C GLU A 61 -16.60 5.70 -5.78
N GLY A 62 -16.41 4.53 -5.15
CA GLY A 62 -15.11 3.91 -4.92
C GLY A 62 -14.45 4.29 -3.60
N LEU A 63 -13.37 3.56 -3.31
CA LEU A 63 -12.68 3.57 -2.03
C LEU A 63 -12.22 4.98 -1.59
N GLY A 64 -11.60 5.74 -2.50
CA GLY A 64 -11.12 7.10 -2.20
C GLY A 64 -12.26 8.06 -1.84
N ALA A 65 -13.38 7.99 -2.58
CA ALA A 65 -14.54 8.81 -2.31
C ALA A 65 -15.20 8.46 -0.96
N ALA A 66 -15.31 7.18 -0.63
CA ALA A 66 -15.82 6.73 0.66
C ALA A 66 -14.95 7.23 1.83
N ARG A 67 -13.61 7.17 1.70
CA ARG A 67 -12.70 7.74 2.70
C ARG A 67 -12.85 9.26 2.84
N ASN A 68 -13.02 9.99 1.73
CA ASN A 68 -13.28 11.44 1.75
C ASN A 68 -14.59 11.77 2.46
N THR A 69 -15.66 11.01 2.19
CA THR A 69 -16.96 11.18 2.85
C THR A 69 -16.83 11.02 4.36
N GLY A 70 -16.13 9.97 4.84
CA GLY A 70 -15.91 9.78 6.27
C GLY A 70 -15.03 10.87 6.88
N ALA A 71 -13.97 11.30 6.19
CA ALA A 71 -13.08 12.35 6.67
C ALA A 71 -13.77 13.72 6.82
N ALA A 72 -14.78 14.00 5.96
CA ALA A 72 -15.51 15.26 6.00
C ALA A 72 -16.35 15.46 7.27
N VAL A 73 -16.84 14.38 7.89
CA VAL A 73 -17.66 14.44 9.11
C VAL A 73 -16.86 14.11 10.37
N ALA A 74 -15.64 13.61 10.23
CA ALA A 74 -14.79 13.22 11.36
C ALA A 74 -14.42 14.41 12.24
N ARG A 75 -14.45 14.20 13.56
CA ARG A 75 -14.17 15.20 14.60
C ARG A 75 -12.86 14.93 15.33
N GLY A 76 -12.38 13.69 15.31
CA GLY A 76 -11.17 13.28 15.98
C GLY A 76 -9.93 14.10 15.58
N ARG A 77 -8.96 14.25 16.49
CA ARG A 77 -7.72 14.96 16.26
C ARG A 77 -6.87 14.30 15.16
N TYR A 78 -6.91 12.96 15.07
CA TYR A 78 -6.25 12.17 14.06
C TYR A 78 -7.27 11.35 13.28
N LEU A 79 -7.05 11.19 11.97
CA LEU A 79 -7.83 10.32 11.09
C LEU A 79 -7.06 9.02 10.87
N TYR A 80 -7.77 7.91 10.97
CA TYR A 80 -7.29 6.58 10.67
C TYR A 80 -8.18 5.90 9.62
N TYR A 81 -7.62 5.54 8.48
CA TYR A 81 -8.36 4.92 7.38
C TYR A 81 -8.16 3.40 7.40
N MET A 82 -9.03 2.69 8.08
CA MET A 82 -8.97 1.22 8.17
C MET A 82 -9.79 0.59 7.05
N ASP A 83 -9.27 -0.46 6.40
CA ASP A 83 -10.01 -1.27 5.45
C ASP A 83 -10.93 -2.26 6.18
N SER A 84 -12.13 -2.51 5.65
CA SER A 84 -13.20 -3.25 6.31
C SER A 84 -13.12 -4.78 6.15
N ASP A 85 -12.08 -5.28 5.51
CA ASP A 85 -11.78 -6.70 5.37
C ASP A 85 -10.54 -7.15 6.17
N ASP A 86 -9.97 -6.24 6.99
CA ASP A 86 -8.82 -6.43 7.87
C ASP A 86 -9.20 -6.24 9.35
N TRP A 87 -8.27 -6.44 10.29
CA TRP A 87 -8.50 -6.18 11.72
C TRP A 87 -7.23 -5.67 12.41
N ILE A 88 -7.39 -5.19 13.66
CA ILE A 88 -6.32 -4.56 14.44
C ILE A 88 -6.22 -5.14 15.84
N ASP A 89 -5.02 -5.14 16.42
CA ASP A 89 -4.80 -5.49 17.84
C ASP A 89 -5.48 -4.50 18.78
N GLN A 90 -5.94 -4.98 19.92
CA GLN A 90 -6.75 -4.21 20.89
C GLN A 90 -6.02 -3.00 21.49
N ASP A 91 -4.69 -2.98 21.50
CA ASP A 91 -3.88 -1.93 22.11
C ASP A 91 -3.33 -0.91 21.10
N LEU A 92 -3.73 -1.00 19.82
CA LEU A 92 -3.23 -0.10 18.78
C LEU A 92 -3.48 1.38 19.11
N PHE A 93 -4.72 1.73 19.45
CA PHE A 93 -5.06 3.13 19.71
C PHE A 93 -4.40 3.67 20.99
N GLU A 94 -4.21 2.82 22.01
CA GLU A 94 -3.46 3.18 23.21
C GLU A 94 -1.99 3.49 22.90
N ARG A 95 -1.31 2.64 22.11
CA ARG A 95 0.08 2.86 21.65
C ARG A 95 0.22 4.16 20.88
N VAL A 96 -0.72 4.44 19.98
CA VAL A 96 -0.74 5.67 19.19
C VAL A 96 -1.00 6.88 20.08
N SER A 97 -1.97 6.79 21.01
CA SER A 97 -2.26 7.85 21.96
C SER A 97 -1.05 8.19 22.84
N ALA A 98 -0.35 7.19 23.36
CA ALA A 98 0.89 7.38 24.13
C ALA A 98 1.99 8.08 23.30
N SER A 99 2.11 7.71 22.02
CA SER A 99 3.03 8.37 21.09
C SER A 99 2.66 9.84 20.87
N ILE A 100 1.37 10.14 20.68
CA ILE A 100 0.87 11.52 20.50
C ILE A 100 1.13 12.37 21.76
N GLN A 101 0.98 11.81 22.94
CA GLN A 101 1.26 12.48 24.22
C GLN A 101 2.75 12.79 24.35
N THR A 102 3.63 11.91 23.89
CA THR A 102 5.08 12.09 23.91
C THR A 102 5.52 13.12 22.87
N TYR A 103 5.03 12.99 21.63
CA TYR A 103 5.32 13.90 20.53
C TYR A 103 4.19 13.88 19.49
N PRO A 104 3.39 14.96 19.35
CA PRO A 104 2.23 15.02 18.46
C PRO A 104 2.63 15.25 17.00
N ALA A 105 3.30 14.26 16.41
CA ALA A 105 3.73 14.33 15.00
C ALA A 105 2.52 14.49 14.06
N LYS A 106 2.73 15.09 12.88
CA LYS A 106 1.68 15.25 11.85
C LYS A 106 1.16 13.91 11.32
N VAL A 107 1.99 12.86 11.39
CA VAL A 107 1.58 11.48 11.09
C VAL A 107 2.29 10.49 12.02
N ILE A 108 1.53 9.50 12.51
CA ILE A 108 2.09 8.34 13.20
C ILE A 108 1.87 7.13 12.31
N MET A 109 2.94 6.37 12.08
CA MET A 109 2.94 5.19 11.22
C MET A 109 3.19 3.93 12.04
N ILE A 110 2.61 2.83 11.59
CA ILE A 110 2.77 1.49 12.17
C ILE A 110 3.19 0.48 11.10
N GLY A 111 3.74 -0.64 11.54
CA GLY A 111 3.91 -1.83 10.73
C GLY A 111 2.62 -2.66 10.64
N LEU A 112 2.74 -3.82 10.01
CA LEU A 112 1.62 -4.71 9.76
C LEU A 112 2.05 -6.18 9.77
N LEU A 113 1.08 -7.08 9.91
CA LEU A 113 1.20 -8.50 9.64
C LEU A 113 0.54 -8.81 8.29
N GLU A 114 1.31 -9.28 7.30
CA GLU A 114 0.72 -9.87 6.09
C GLU A 114 0.28 -11.30 6.43
N GLU A 115 -1.01 -11.56 6.39
CA GLU A 115 -1.59 -12.87 6.71
C GLU A 115 -2.13 -13.55 5.46
N TYR A 116 -1.54 -14.68 5.11
CA TYR A 116 -1.86 -15.43 3.90
C TYR A 116 -2.84 -16.55 4.20
N TYR A 117 -4.06 -16.43 3.66
CA TYR A 117 -5.15 -17.40 3.80
C TYR A 117 -5.32 -18.24 2.54
N GLU A 118 -5.48 -19.55 2.73
CA GLU A 118 -5.82 -20.47 1.68
C GLU A 118 -7.06 -21.30 2.14
N ASN A 119 -8.15 -21.22 1.40
CA ASN A 119 -9.43 -21.85 1.74
C ASN A 119 -9.91 -21.50 3.18
N GLY A 120 -9.78 -20.24 3.57
CA GLY A 120 -10.18 -19.75 4.90
C GLY A 120 -9.22 -20.10 6.04
N VAL A 121 -8.14 -20.84 5.78
CA VAL A 121 -7.16 -21.24 6.80
C VAL A 121 -5.91 -20.37 6.69
N LEU A 122 -5.48 -19.77 7.81
CA LEU A 122 -4.22 -19.03 7.91
C LEU A 122 -3.04 -19.99 7.68
N LYS A 123 -2.27 -19.76 6.63
CA LYS A 123 -1.10 -20.55 6.27
C LYS A 123 0.22 -19.92 6.69
N LYS A 124 0.25 -18.60 6.76
CA LYS A 124 1.48 -17.89 7.03
C LYS A 124 1.20 -16.46 7.48
N THR A 125 1.95 -16.00 8.48
CA THR A 125 2.01 -14.60 8.90
C THR A 125 3.42 -14.05 8.66
N ILE A 126 3.51 -12.82 8.17
CA ILE A 126 4.77 -12.17 7.84
C ILE A 126 4.74 -10.74 8.38
N PRO A 127 5.58 -10.40 9.36
CA PRO A 127 5.69 -9.04 9.83
C PRO A 127 6.36 -8.15 8.77
N VAL A 128 5.81 -6.95 8.60
CA VAL A 128 6.37 -5.87 7.76
C VAL A 128 6.54 -4.67 8.67
N THR A 129 7.74 -4.44 9.12
CA THR A 129 8.09 -3.34 10.03
C THR A 129 9.51 -2.84 9.78
N VAL A 130 9.84 -1.69 10.33
CA VAL A 130 11.20 -1.12 10.42
C VAL A 130 11.44 -0.69 11.86
N PRO A 131 12.70 -0.51 12.31
CA PRO A 131 12.97 0.04 13.64
C PRO A 131 12.26 1.37 13.88
N GLY A 132 11.78 1.59 15.10
CA GLY A 132 11.07 2.81 15.50
C GLY A 132 11.93 4.08 15.41
N TRP A 133 11.30 5.20 15.08
CA TRP A 133 11.95 6.52 15.02
C TRP A 133 10.92 7.65 15.09
N THR A 134 11.40 8.85 15.49
CA THR A 134 10.64 10.09 15.36
C THR A 134 11.49 11.11 14.60
N ALA A 135 10.94 11.63 13.52
CA ALA A 135 11.48 12.76 12.75
C ALA A 135 10.76 14.04 13.19
N LYS A 136 11.52 15.08 13.53
CA LYS A 136 11.01 16.35 14.08
C LYS A 136 11.21 17.53 13.12
N THR A 137 11.73 17.25 11.93
CA THR A 137 11.93 18.23 10.86
C THR A 137 11.56 17.63 9.52
N ALA A 138 11.13 18.46 8.57
CA ALA A 138 10.83 18.03 7.21
C ALA A 138 12.00 17.25 6.57
N LYS A 139 13.22 17.74 6.75
CA LYS A 139 14.44 17.09 6.22
C LYS A 139 14.63 15.66 6.77
N GLU A 140 14.34 15.45 8.05
CA GLU A 140 14.40 14.10 8.65
C GLU A 140 13.32 13.20 8.07
N VAL A 141 12.09 13.70 7.88
CA VAL A 141 10.98 12.98 7.24
C VAL A 141 11.36 12.57 5.81
N HIS A 142 11.85 13.51 5.00
CA HIS A 142 12.22 13.29 3.60
C HIS A 142 13.22 12.13 3.43
N LYS A 143 14.22 12.05 4.32
CA LYS A 143 15.22 10.97 4.30
C LYS A 143 14.67 9.58 4.58
N LYS A 144 13.48 9.46 5.19
CA LYS A 144 12.86 8.19 5.53
C LYS A 144 12.02 7.59 4.39
N VAL A 145 11.51 8.43 3.47
CA VAL A 145 10.51 8.03 2.48
C VAL A 145 10.98 6.89 1.58
N ALA A 146 12.20 6.95 1.04
CA ALA A 146 12.70 5.88 0.18
C ALA A 146 12.81 4.53 0.92
N ALA A 147 13.23 4.53 2.19
CA ALA A 147 13.30 3.32 3.01
C ALA A 147 11.91 2.77 3.35
N LEU A 148 10.94 3.64 3.65
CA LEU A 148 9.54 3.27 3.86
C LEU A 148 8.92 2.68 2.57
N GLU A 149 9.23 3.26 1.40
CA GLU A 149 8.77 2.72 0.11
C GLU A 149 9.37 1.35 -0.17
N ARG A 150 10.67 1.14 0.12
CA ARG A 150 11.33 -0.18 0.04
C ARG A 150 10.64 -1.21 0.92
N ALA A 151 10.33 -0.85 2.16
CA ALA A 151 9.63 -1.72 3.09
C ALA A 151 8.16 -2.01 2.69
N GLY A 152 7.60 -1.22 1.76
CA GLY A 152 6.20 -1.30 1.37
C GLY A 152 5.25 -0.65 2.37
N LEU A 153 5.75 0.28 3.18
CA LEU A 153 5.00 0.96 4.25
C LEU A 153 4.58 2.38 3.87
N TYR A 154 5.20 2.98 2.83
CA TYR A 154 4.91 4.36 2.43
C TYR A 154 3.55 4.51 1.75
N GLY A 155 3.20 3.59 0.86
CA GLY A 155 2.06 3.75 -0.05
C GLY A 155 0.68 3.53 0.55
N TYR A 156 0.53 2.82 1.66
CA TYR A 156 -0.78 2.51 2.24
C TYR A 156 -1.34 3.66 3.08
N ALA A 157 -2.66 3.87 3.06
CA ALA A 157 -3.34 4.81 3.93
C ALA A 157 -3.66 4.22 5.31
N TRP A 158 -3.98 2.92 5.36
CA TRP A 158 -4.47 2.23 6.55
C TRP A 158 -3.40 1.92 7.62
N ASN A 159 -2.12 2.16 7.38
CA ASN A 159 -1.06 2.02 8.37
C ASN A 159 -0.61 3.37 8.97
N LYS A 160 -1.45 4.39 8.90
CA LYS A 160 -1.13 5.75 9.33
C LYS A 160 -2.27 6.44 10.04
N PHE A 161 -1.93 7.18 11.08
CA PHE A 161 -2.79 8.11 11.79
C PHE A 161 -2.38 9.54 11.39
N TYR A 162 -3.25 10.22 10.67
CA TYR A 162 -2.98 11.51 10.06
C TYR A 162 -3.56 12.65 10.90
N SER A 163 -2.81 13.73 11.12
CA SER A 163 -3.35 14.96 11.70
C SER A 163 -4.52 15.49 10.84
N ARG A 164 -5.74 15.51 11.40
CA ARG A 164 -6.92 16.04 10.71
C ARG A 164 -6.77 17.51 10.38
N GLU A 165 -6.24 18.30 11.33
CA GLU A 165 -5.94 19.72 11.13
C GLU A 165 -5.05 19.94 9.90
N HIS A 166 -4.00 19.11 9.73
CA HIS A 166 -3.09 19.23 8.60
C HIS A 166 -3.78 18.87 7.27
N ILE A 167 -4.59 17.79 7.25
CA ILE A 167 -5.40 17.42 6.07
C ILE A 167 -6.31 18.57 5.66
N GLN A 168 -6.98 19.20 6.61
CA GLN A 168 -7.91 20.32 6.35
C GLN A 168 -7.17 21.58 5.88
N ALA A 169 -6.07 21.94 6.55
CA ALA A 169 -5.27 23.11 6.20
C ALA A 169 -4.67 23.02 4.78
N GLN A 170 -4.30 21.80 4.36
CA GLN A 170 -3.75 21.55 3.02
C GLN A 170 -4.80 21.10 2.00
N GLN A 171 -6.09 21.06 2.37
CA GLN A 171 -7.22 20.64 1.52
C GLN A 171 -6.97 19.29 0.84
N LEU A 172 -6.37 18.34 1.59
CA LEU A 172 -6.03 17.03 1.07
C LEU A 172 -7.24 16.10 1.01
N SER A 173 -7.38 15.40 -0.10
CA SER A 173 -8.42 14.40 -0.32
C SER A 173 -7.87 13.27 -1.20
N PHE A 174 -8.46 12.09 -1.12
CA PHE A 174 -8.17 11.01 -2.06
C PHE A 174 -8.73 11.37 -3.44
N SER A 175 -7.96 11.09 -4.49
CA SER A 175 -8.42 11.24 -5.87
C SER A 175 -9.32 10.07 -6.29
N SER A 176 -9.95 10.21 -7.45
CA SER A 176 -10.76 9.15 -8.07
C SER A 176 -9.94 8.10 -8.82
N VAL A 177 -8.61 8.17 -8.78
CA VAL A 177 -7.73 7.21 -9.47
C VAL A 177 -7.69 5.91 -8.68
N THR A 178 -8.19 4.84 -9.27
CA THR A 178 -8.23 3.51 -8.63
C THR A 178 -6.86 2.85 -8.56
N LEU A 179 -6.56 2.14 -7.48
CA LEU A 179 -5.34 1.34 -7.19
C LEU A 179 -4.08 2.14 -6.84
N ILE A 180 -4.05 3.45 -7.04
CA ILE A 180 -2.92 4.31 -6.66
C ILE A 180 -3.36 5.53 -5.84
N GLU A 181 -4.64 5.61 -5.45
CA GLU A 181 -5.21 6.69 -4.63
C GLU A 181 -4.46 6.88 -3.31
N ASP A 182 -4.06 5.79 -2.68
CA ASP A 182 -3.34 5.79 -1.40
C ASP A 182 -1.95 6.43 -1.52
N ILE A 183 -1.16 6.01 -2.52
CA ILE A 183 0.17 6.55 -2.72
C ILE A 183 0.12 8.00 -3.19
N GLU A 184 -0.86 8.38 -4.02
CA GLU A 184 -1.05 9.75 -4.44
C GLU A 184 -1.38 10.65 -3.25
N PHE A 185 -2.31 10.22 -2.38
CA PHE A 185 -2.64 10.92 -1.14
C PHE A 185 -1.40 11.06 -0.24
N ASN A 186 -0.66 9.98 -0.03
CA ASN A 186 0.55 10.00 0.80
C ASN A 186 1.63 10.93 0.22
N VAL A 187 1.88 10.90 -1.08
CA VAL A 187 2.86 11.80 -1.72
C VAL A 187 2.50 13.26 -1.42
N ARG A 188 1.23 13.65 -1.59
CA ARG A 188 0.77 15.02 -1.29
C ARG A 188 0.81 15.35 0.19
N PHE A 189 0.41 14.42 1.06
CA PHE A 189 0.46 14.62 2.50
C PHE A 189 1.90 14.82 3.01
N PHE A 190 2.83 13.98 2.56
CA PHE A 190 4.23 14.05 2.99
C PHE A 190 5.00 15.23 2.40
N GLU A 191 4.47 15.92 1.37
CA GLU A 191 5.09 17.11 0.79
C GLU A 191 5.18 18.27 1.79
N SER A 192 4.23 18.37 2.69
CA SER A 192 4.04 19.55 3.56
C SER A 192 4.22 19.27 5.05
N ILE A 193 4.53 18.03 5.47
CA ILE A 193 4.72 17.72 6.88
C ILE A 193 6.17 17.93 7.35
N ASP A 194 6.30 18.36 8.60
CA ASP A 194 7.57 18.57 9.29
C ASP A 194 7.87 17.52 10.34
N SER A 195 6.92 16.61 10.61
CA SER A 195 7.07 15.63 11.69
C SER A 195 6.36 14.32 11.37
N CYS A 196 7.01 13.22 11.73
CA CYS A 196 6.52 11.86 11.55
C CYS A 196 7.09 10.94 12.63
N THR A 197 6.26 10.10 13.24
CA THR A 197 6.71 9.03 14.13
C THR A 197 6.38 7.68 13.50
N TYR A 198 7.32 6.75 13.52
CA TYR A 198 7.10 5.36 13.18
C TYR A 198 7.22 4.51 14.46
N LEU A 199 6.17 3.77 14.79
CA LEU A 199 6.14 2.85 15.91
C LEU A 199 6.58 1.46 15.44
N ASP A 200 7.58 0.88 16.09
CA ASP A 200 8.04 -0.49 15.83
C ASP A 200 7.07 -1.50 16.42
N CYS A 201 5.93 -1.64 15.78
CA CYS A 201 4.89 -2.61 16.12
C CYS A 201 4.13 -3.02 14.86
N THR A 202 3.44 -4.17 14.93
CA THR A 202 2.71 -4.74 13.78
C THR A 202 1.26 -5.05 14.14
N PRO A 203 0.48 -4.09 14.65
CA PRO A 203 -0.86 -4.31 15.19
C PRO A 203 -1.95 -4.36 14.11
N TYR A 204 -1.61 -4.19 12.85
CA TYR A 204 -2.55 -4.26 11.73
C TYR A 204 -2.41 -5.60 11.01
N HIS A 205 -3.50 -6.34 10.90
CA HIS A 205 -3.58 -7.64 10.25
C HIS A 205 -4.13 -7.48 8.84
N TYR A 206 -3.23 -7.48 7.86
CA TYR A 206 -3.58 -7.40 6.44
C TYR A 206 -3.87 -8.80 5.89
N ALA A 207 -5.16 -9.12 5.71
CA ALA A 207 -5.61 -10.43 5.29
C ALA A 207 -5.50 -10.64 3.77
N LYS A 208 -4.47 -11.36 3.35
CA LYS A 208 -4.27 -11.77 1.94
C LYS A 208 -5.01 -13.07 1.63
N ARG A 209 -6.23 -12.94 1.14
CA ARG A 209 -7.07 -14.07 0.73
C ARG A 209 -6.75 -14.45 -0.71
N MET A 210 -6.44 -15.74 -0.95
CA MET A 210 -5.97 -16.26 -2.26
C MET A 210 -7.03 -16.19 -3.38
N LYS A 211 -8.29 -15.89 -3.05
CA LYS A 211 -9.38 -15.70 -4.01
C LYS A 211 -10.28 -14.54 -3.58
N GLY A 212 -10.54 -13.62 -4.51
CA GLY A 212 -11.56 -12.58 -4.34
C GLY A 212 -11.07 -11.19 -3.95
N SER A 213 -9.78 -10.97 -3.67
CA SER A 213 -9.25 -9.63 -3.42
C SER A 213 -9.11 -8.81 -4.72
N LEU A 214 -9.20 -7.48 -4.62
CA LEU A 214 -8.95 -6.58 -5.76
C LEU A 214 -7.56 -6.80 -6.38
N THR A 215 -6.58 -7.22 -5.57
CA THR A 215 -5.20 -7.46 -5.99
C THR A 215 -4.99 -8.79 -6.70
N ASP A 216 -5.93 -9.74 -6.60
CA ASP A 216 -5.86 -11.03 -7.31
C ASP A 216 -6.38 -10.95 -8.74
N LYS A 217 -7.23 -9.99 -9.05
CA LYS A 217 -7.72 -9.78 -10.40
C LYS A 217 -6.57 -9.40 -11.33
N PHE A 218 -6.66 -9.87 -12.57
CA PHE A 218 -5.75 -9.41 -13.61
C PHE A 218 -5.94 -7.91 -13.82
N VAL A 219 -4.88 -7.14 -13.65
CA VAL A 219 -4.84 -5.70 -13.89
C VAL A 219 -4.08 -5.48 -15.18
N ALA A 220 -4.79 -5.06 -16.24
CA ALA A 220 -4.20 -4.86 -17.58
C ALA A 220 -3.04 -3.83 -17.53
N ASP A 221 -3.23 -2.74 -16.82
CA ASP A 221 -2.28 -1.63 -16.74
C ASP A 221 -1.33 -1.71 -15.54
N TYR A 222 -1.10 -2.93 -15.01
CA TYR A 222 -0.28 -3.15 -13.82
C TYR A 222 1.07 -2.42 -13.85
N PHE A 223 1.79 -2.50 -14.97
CA PHE A 223 3.09 -1.86 -15.07
C PHE A 223 2.99 -0.33 -15.08
N SER A 224 2.04 0.22 -15.83
CA SER A 224 1.81 1.67 -15.92
C SER A 224 1.44 2.27 -14.56
N LEU A 225 0.62 1.58 -13.78
CA LEU A 225 0.26 2.00 -12.42
C LEU A 225 1.50 2.06 -11.50
N HIS A 226 2.34 1.02 -11.53
CA HIS A 226 3.56 1.01 -10.74
C HIS A 226 4.64 1.96 -11.27
N GLU A 227 4.70 2.22 -12.57
CA GLU A 227 5.54 3.25 -13.13
C GLU A 227 5.10 4.63 -12.64
N THR A 228 3.80 4.93 -12.67
CA THR A 228 3.24 6.18 -12.13
C THR A 228 3.58 6.35 -10.65
N ARG A 229 3.43 5.29 -9.84
CA ARG A 229 3.84 5.28 -8.44
C ARG A 229 5.32 5.66 -8.27
N ILE A 230 6.23 4.98 -8.99
CA ILE A 230 7.66 5.25 -8.91
C ILE A 230 8.00 6.66 -9.39
N ARG A 231 7.32 7.14 -10.42
CA ARG A 231 7.49 8.49 -10.96
C ARG A 231 7.13 9.54 -9.90
N MET A 232 5.97 9.42 -9.26
CA MET A 232 5.54 10.32 -8.19
C MET A 232 6.55 10.38 -7.03
N VAL A 233 7.00 9.22 -6.54
CA VAL A 233 7.98 9.17 -5.43
C VAL A 233 9.34 9.70 -5.87
N LYS A 234 9.79 9.41 -7.10
CA LYS A 234 11.04 9.95 -7.65
C LYS A 234 10.99 11.47 -7.72
N GLU A 235 9.93 12.04 -8.30
CA GLU A 235 9.76 13.49 -8.42
C GLU A 235 9.71 14.18 -7.05
N GLN A 236 9.02 13.57 -6.08
CA GLN A 236 9.01 14.03 -4.69
C GLN A 236 10.41 14.06 -4.10
N LEU A 237 11.17 12.97 -4.19
CA LEU A 237 12.55 12.91 -3.70
C LEU A 237 13.47 13.87 -4.46
N GLN A 238 13.23 14.16 -5.74
CA GLN A 238 13.98 15.16 -6.52
C GLN A 238 13.72 16.57 -6.00
N ARG A 239 12.45 16.95 -5.76
CA ARG A 239 12.10 18.26 -5.17
C ARG A 239 12.78 18.48 -3.81
N TRP A 240 12.92 17.42 -3.01
CA TRP A 240 13.57 17.46 -1.71
C TRP A 240 15.12 17.37 -1.76
N GLY A 241 15.70 17.12 -2.94
CA GLY A 241 17.15 16.87 -3.09
C GLY A 241 17.61 15.54 -2.50
N GLU A 242 16.68 14.60 -2.26
CA GLU A 242 16.93 13.28 -1.67
C GLU A 242 16.98 12.15 -2.70
N TYR A 243 16.74 12.40 -4.01
CA TYR A 243 16.89 11.41 -5.08
C TYR A 243 18.36 11.22 -5.46
N LYS A 244 19.13 10.60 -4.55
CA LYS A 244 20.58 10.37 -4.70
C LYS A 244 21.03 9.14 -3.91
N GLY A 245 22.20 8.59 -4.26
CA GLY A 245 22.78 7.45 -3.54
C GLY A 245 21.79 6.32 -3.32
N LYS A 246 21.59 5.94 -2.07
CA LYS A 246 20.72 4.79 -1.69
C LYS A 246 19.26 4.96 -2.11
N SER A 247 18.71 6.17 -2.08
CA SER A 247 17.31 6.40 -2.48
C SER A 247 17.08 6.14 -3.97
N ARG A 248 18.04 6.52 -4.83
CA ARG A 248 18.02 6.21 -6.26
C ARG A 248 18.10 4.70 -6.50
N GLU A 249 19.00 4.00 -5.79
CA GLU A 249 19.14 2.55 -5.87
C GLU A 249 17.83 1.86 -5.50
N ILE A 250 17.21 2.26 -4.38
CA ILE A 250 15.95 1.68 -3.90
C ILE A 250 14.85 1.79 -4.97
N LEU A 251 14.63 2.98 -5.53
CA LEU A 251 13.57 3.16 -6.52
C LEU A 251 13.84 2.37 -7.81
N GLY A 252 15.09 2.31 -8.25
CA GLY A 252 15.48 1.50 -9.41
C GLY A 252 15.29 0.00 -9.17
N GLU A 253 15.64 -0.51 -7.98
CA GLU A 253 15.43 -1.90 -7.58
C GLU A 253 13.94 -2.25 -7.53
N LEU A 254 13.09 -1.37 -6.97
CA LEU A 254 11.64 -1.56 -6.95
C LEU A 254 11.05 -1.56 -8.38
N TYR A 255 11.48 -0.62 -9.22
CA TYR A 255 11.02 -0.54 -10.59
C TYR A 255 11.40 -1.78 -11.41
N LEU A 256 12.62 -2.30 -11.21
CA LEU A 256 13.05 -3.55 -11.82
C LEU A 256 12.18 -4.75 -11.40
N ARG A 257 11.80 -4.81 -10.11
CA ARG A 257 10.88 -5.84 -9.59
C ARG A 257 9.49 -5.72 -10.21
N TYR A 258 8.96 -4.50 -10.37
CA TYR A 258 7.67 -4.26 -11.04
C TYR A 258 7.72 -4.64 -12.53
N PHE A 259 8.81 -4.34 -13.22
CA PHE A 259 9.00 -4.76 -14.61
C PHE A 259 8.90 -6.30 -14.77
N TYR A 260 9.62 -7.06 -13.96
CA TYR A 260 9.52 -8.53 -14.02
C TYR A 260 8.19 -9.07 -13.53
N SER A 261 7.55 -8.42 -12.57
CA SER A 261 6.19 -8.75 -12.15
C SER A 261 5.19 -8.57 -13.30
N ALA A 262 5.36 -7.51 -14.09
CA ALA A 262 4.55 -7.27 -15.28
C ALA A 262 4.80 -8.34 -16.37
N ILE A 263 6.06 -8.72 -16.62
CA ILE A 263 6.38 -9.83 -17.54
C ILE A 263 5.67 -11.12 -17.09
N CYS A 264 5.66 -11.43 -15.78
CA CYS A 264 4.94 -12.59 -15.25
C CYS A 264 3.42 -12.49 -15.49
N ARG A 265 2.82 -11.30 -15.30
CA ARG A 265 1.39 -11.07 -15.53
C ARG A 265 1.02 -11.14 -17.01
N ASN A 266 1.87 -10.60 -17.90
CA ASN A 266 1.66 -10.66 -19.36
C ASN A 266 1.70 -12.09 -19.91
N ARG A 267 2.15 -13.09 -19.13
CA ARG A 267 2.09 -14.52 -19.45
C ARG A 267 0.79 -15.20 -19.03
N GLN A 268 -0.03 -14.57 -18.21
CA GLN A 268 -1.33 -15.09 -17.80
C GLN A 268 -2.29 -15.13 -18.99
N LYS A 269 -3.22 -16.08 -18.99
CA LYS A 269 -4.22 -16.20 -20.07
C LYS A 269 -5.05 -14.94 -20.22
N GLU A 270 -5.36 -14.32 -19.10
CA GLU A 270 -6.17 -13.11 -18.99
C GLU A 270 -5.53 -11.90 -19.70
N SER A 271 -4.23 -11.92 -19.92
CA SER A 271 -3.54 -10.85 -20.66
C SER A 271 -3.88 -10.85 -22.16
N GLY A 272 -4.26 -12.01 -22.70
CA GLY A 272 -4.48 -12.19 -24.14
C GLY A 272 -3.22 -12.05 -25.01
N MET A 273 -2.05 -11.75 -24.43
CA MET A 273 -0.82 -11.43 -25.18
C MET A 273 -0.13 -12.68 -25.73
N SER A 274 0.08 -12.70 -27.05
CA SER A 274 0.96 -13.64 -27.73
C SER A 274 2.43 -13.44 -27.32
N ARG A 275 3.28 -14.44 -27.55
CA ARG A 275 4.74 -14.33 -27.32
C ARG A 275 5.39 -13.19 -28.10
N LYS A 276 4.90 -12.90 -29.30
CA LYS A 276 5.38 -11.80 -30.14
C LYS A 276 5.05 -10.44 -29.49
N GLU A 277 3.82 -10.27 -29.03
CA GLU A 277 3.38 -9.05 -28.36
C GLU A 277 4.12 -8.83 -27.04
N GLN A 278 4.33 -9.88 -26.23
CA GLN A 278 5.16 -9.80 -25.00
C GLN A 278 6.60 -9.33 -25.34
N LYS A 279 7.20 -9.83 -26.41
CA LYS A 279 8.54 -9.40 -26.86
C LYS A 279 8.53 -7.93 -27.29
N THR A 280 7.56 -7.52 -28.09
CA THR A 280 7.39 -6.12 -28.52
C THR A 280 7.19 -5.20 -27.32
N TRP A 281 6.38 -5.61 -26.33
CA TRP A 281 6.16 -4.86 -25.10
C TRP A 281 7.48 -4.63 -24.34
N VAL A 282 8.32 -5.65 -24.17
CA VAL A 282 9.63 -5.51 -23.53
C VAL A 282 10.56 -4.61 -24.34
N GLN A 283 10.59 -4.74 -25.68
CA GLN A 283 11.41 -3.89 -26.55
C GLN A 283 11.01 -2.42 -26.46
N ALA A 284 9.71 -2.11 -26.37
CA ALA A 284 9.21 -0.75 -26.18
C ALA A 284 9.74 -0.13 -24.87
N ARG A 285 9.83 -0.91 -23.78
CA ARG A 285 10.42 -0.41 -22.49
C ARG A 285 11.88 0.01 -22.65
N PHE A 286 12.67 -0.68 -23.46
CA PHE A 286 14.06 -0.28 -23.70
C PHE A 286 14.22 1.05 -24.46
N GLN A 287 13.17 1.50 -25.15
CA GLN A 287 13.14 2.81 -25.82
C GLN A 287 12.59 3.91 -24.91
N ASP A 288 11.89 3.55 -23.87
CA ASP A 288 11.29 4.49 -22.94
C ASP A 288 12.37 5.26 -22.16
N ALA A 289 12.24 6.60 -22.12
CA ALA A 289 13.22 7.48 -21.48
C ALA A 289 13.25 7.31 -19.97
N PHE A 290 12.07 7.17 -19.34
CA PHE A 290 11.99 6.98 -17.90
C PHE A 290 12.55 5.63 -17.46
N PHE A 291 12.24 4.57 -18.22
CA PHE A 291 12.78 3.23 -17.96
C PHE A 291 14.32 3.22 -18.00
N ARG A 292 14.91 3.91 -18.99
CA ARG A 292 16.37 4.04 -19.09
C ARG A 292 16.98 4.86 -17.97
N ASP A 293 16.34 5.96 -17.59
CA ASP A 293 16.82 6.84 -16.53
C ASP A 293 16.79 6.16 -15.16
N ILE A 294 15.66 5.54 -14.79
CA ILE A 294 15.47 4.92 -13.48
C ILE A 294 16.36 3.68 -13.27
N LEU A 295 16.62 2.90 -14.34
CA LEU A 295 17.48 1.70 -14.31
C LEU A 295 18.93 1.97 -14.71
N GLY A 296 19.18 3.15 -15.29
CA GLY A 296 20.53 3.57 -15.70
C GLY A 296 21.37 3.89 -14.45
N GLY A 297 22.47 3.16 -14.29
CA GLY A 297 23.46 3.44 -13.23
C GLY A 297 23.10 2.94 -11.84
N ILE A 298 22.05 2.13 -11.66
CA ILE A 298 21.82 1.42 -10.39
C ILE A 298 22.77 0.21 -10.26
N HIS A 299 23.24 -0.06 -9.05
CA HIS A 299 24.15 -1.15 -8.74
C HIS A 299 23.61 -2.01 -7.59
N PRO A 300 22.57 -2.87 -7.85
CA PRO A 300 21.92 -3.63 -6.80
C PRO A 300 22.89 -4.47 -6.00
N SER A 301 22.77 -4.41 -4.66
CA SER A 301 23.58 -5.24 -3.76
C SER A 301 23.17 -6.72 -3.82
N GLU A 302 21.89 -7.01 -4.00
CA GLU A 302 21.35 -8.35 -4.09
C GLU A 302 21.76 -9.06 -5.40
N ARG A 303 22.27 -10.30 -5.27
CA ARG A 303 22.68 -11.13 -6.42
C ARG A 303 21.53 -11.30 -7.43
N ILE A 304 20.31 -11.58 -6.95
CA ILE A 304 19.15 -11.82 -7.80
C ILE A 304 18.80 -10.58 -8.65
N LEU A 305 18.84 -9.37 -8.07
CA LEU A 305 18.58 -8.14 -8.81
C LEU A 305 19.65 -7.85 -9.87
N ARG A 306 20.91 -8.20 -9.59
CA ARG A 306 21.98 -8.11 -10.61
C ARG A 306 21.70 -9.03 -11.79
N TRP A 307 21.26 -10.27 -11.54
CA TRP A 307 20.84 -11.20 -12.60
C TRP A 307 19.63 -10.68 -13.39
N MET A 308 18.65 -10.11 -12.71
CA MET A 308 17.49 -9.49 -13.36
C MET A 308 17.89 -8.27 -14.20
N LEU A 309 18.83 -7.47 -13.75
CA LEU A 309 19.28 -6.26 -14.44
C LEU A 309 20.16 -6.56 -15.68
N TYR A 310 20.85 -7.68 -15.69
CA TYR A 310 21.79 -8.04 -16.79
C TYR A 310 21.13 -8.04 -18.18
N PRO A 311 20.03 -8.78 -18.45
CA PRO A 311 19.39 -8.75 -19.77
C PRO A 311 18.77 -7.39 -20.10
N VAL A 312 18.35 -6.62 -19.10
CA VAL A 312 17.85 -5.25 -19.28
C VAL A 312 18.97 -4.34 -19.82
N ARG A 313 20.15 -4.35 -19.20
CA ARG A 313 21.33 -3.58 -19.63
C ARG A 313 21.80 -3.96 -21.03
N LYS A 314 21.70 -5.23 -21.38
CA LYS A 314 22.01 -5.73 -22.74
C LYS A 314 20.87 -5.51 -23.75
N ARG A 315 19.75 -4.90 -23.33
CA ARG A 315 18.51 -4.74 -24.14
C ARG A 315 18.07 -6.06 -24.79
N TRP A 316 18.28 -7.17 -24.07
CA TRP A 316 17.99 -8.51 -24.55
C TRP A 316 16.58 -8.95 -24.11
N ALA A 317 15.57 -8.63 -24.95
CA ALA A 317 14.17 -8.95 -24.66
C ALA A 317 13.92 -10.44 -24.44
N GLY A 318 14.57 -11.31 -25.23
CA GLY A 318 14.49 -12.77 -25.05
C GLY A 318 14.96 -13.22 -23.67
N GLY A 319 16.06 -12.67 -23.17
CA GLY A 319 16.59 -12.96 -21.83
C GLY A 319 15.65 -12.48 -20.71
N CYS A 320 15.04 -11.28 -20.86
CA CYS A 320 14.04 -10.81 -19.90
C CYS A 320 12.82 -11.76 -19.85
N LEU A 321 12.32 -12.19 -21.02
CA LEU A 321 11.18 -13.11 -21.09
C LEU A 321 11.50 -14.50 -20.57
N ALA A 322 12.71 -15.02 -20.81
CA ALA A 322 13.16 -16.31 -20.28
C ALA A 322 13.22 -16.27 -18.73
N LEU A 323 13.83 -15.23 -18.18
CA LEU A 323 13.90 -15.04 -16.72
C LEU A 323 12.50 -14.87 -16.10
N GLY A 324 11.63 -14.06 -16.75
CA GLY A 324 10.24 -13.93 -16.35
C GLY A 324 9.46 -15.25 -16.39
N ALA A 325 9.78 -16.16 -17.35
CA ALA A 325 9.18 -17.49 -17.41
C ALA A 325 9.59 -18.35 -16.20
N VAL A 326 10.86 -18.33 -15.83
CA VAL A 326 11.37 -19.03 -14.64
C VAL A 326 10.69 -18.50 -13.37
N MET A 327 10.60 -17.16 -13.23
CA MET A 327 9.94 -16.53 -12.07
C MET A 327 8.44 -16.88 -12.01
N TYR A 328 7.77 -16.88 -13.14
CA TYR A 328 6.35 -17.26 -13.21
C TYR A 328 6.14 -18.72 -12.79
N ALA A 329 6.95 -19.66 -13.32
CA ALA A 329 6.89 -21.07 -12.96
C ALA A 329 7.17 -21.31 -11.46
N ALA A 330 8.17 -20.61 -10.90
CA ALA A 330 8.49 -20.67 -9.48
C ALA A 330 7.32 -20.17 -8.60
N LYS A 331 6.67 -19.07 -9.02
CA LYS A 331 5.48 -18.55 -8.33
C LYS A 331 4.31 -19.51 -8.34
N GLN A 332 4.08 -20.21 -9.45
CA GLN A 332 2.99 -21.20 -9.58
C GLN A 332 3.24 -22.45 -8.72
N LYS A 333 4.50 -22.93 -8.67
CA LYS A 333 4.83 -24.14 -7.93
C LYS A 333 4.88 -23.94 -6.41
N SER A 334 5.24 -22.75 -5.93
CA SER A 334 5.40 -22.46 -4.52
C SER A 334 5.17 -20.98 -4.18
N PRO A 335 3.89 -20.53 -4.13
CA PRO A 335 3.55 -19.13 -3.85
C PRO A 335 4.13 -18.63 -2.52
N VAL A 336 4.15 -19.49 -1.51
CA VAL A 336 4.67 -19.21 -0.16
C VAL A 336 6.19 -18.99 -0.17
N LEU A 337 6.93 -19.82 -0.94
CA LEU A 337 8.39 -19.65 -1.07
C LEU A 337 8.73 -18.37 -1.84
N PHE A 338 7.94 -18.05 -2.88
CA PHE A 338 8.10 -16.82 -3.64
C PHE A 338 7.84 -15.56 -2.78
N ALA A 339 6.86 -15.61 -1.87
CA ALA A 339 6.60 -14.56 -0.89
C ALA A 339 7.82 -14.34 0.04
N LYS A 340 8.52 -15.41 0.45
CA LYS A 340 9.76 -15.32 1.24
C LYS A 340 10.88 -14.57 0.50
N VAL A 341 11.12 -14.93 -0.78
CA VAL A 341 12.15 -14.29 -1.62
C VAL A 341 11.81 -12.80 -1.86
N LYS A 342 10.52 -12.44 -1.95
CA LYS A 342 10.09 -11.06 -2.07
C LYS A 342 10.42 -10.23 -0.83
N GLN A 343 10.48 -10.86 0.36
CA GLN A 343 10.73 -10.17 1.63
C GLN A 343 12.20 -9.91 1.91
N THR A 344 13.13 -10.83 1.53
CA THR A 344 14.57 -10.56 1.67
C THR A 344 14.99 -9.25 1.02
N GLY A 345 14.23 -8.76 0.06
CA GLY A 345 14.47 -7.47 -0.59
C GLY A 345 13.76 -6.26 0.06
N ARG A 346 12.99 -6.45 1.14
CA ARG A 346 12.35 -5.36 1.88
C ARG A 346 13.15 -4.93 3.13
N GLN A 347 14.04 -5.78 3.61
CA GLN A 347 15.01 -5.48 4.66
C GLN A 347 16.26 -4.82 4.07
#